data_2d87c8b191f2f55ee9d0a23bb7ec953f
#
_entry.id   2d87c8b191f2f55ee9d0a23bb7ec953f
#
_cell.length_a   1.000
_cell.length_b   1.000
_cell.length_c   1.000
_cell.angle_alpha   90.00
_cell.angle_beta   90.00
_cell.angle_gamma   90.00
#
_symmetry.space_group_name_H-M   'P 1'
#
loop_
_entity.id
_entity.type
_entity.pdbx_description
1 polymer ?
#
loop_
_entity_poly.entity_id
_entity_poly.type
_entity_poly.pdbx_seq_one_letter_code
_entity_poly.pdbx_strand_id
1 'polypeptide(L)'
;LWVKLRRAGYTRTIQGLYHAMQRIGIYQKVPSKKKESESNEWLTGEYPGEKVQVDVKYVPKKCMSPELQEIGEKYYQYTAIDEFSRMRYTWFTNAHDTYASSEFVRRLVKYFPFKIKTIQTDNGFEFTNRLSWQGFLNKKQTKFEKTLEELGLEYKVIKPHTPKQNGRVERSHRKDQERFYYNRVFCSLEDLRNRGAEWRKEYNNFPMRPLGWLSPNEFIKQYKSQEESLIIV
;
A
#
# COMPACT_ATOMS: atom_id res chain seq x y z
N LEU A 1 14.13 13.79 1.75
CA LEU A 1 14.97 14.80 2.39
C LEU A 1 14.75 16.19 1.78
N TRP A 2 14.95 16.39 0.47
CA TRP A 2 14.90 17.69 -0.19
C TRP A 2 13.61 18.47 0.10
N VAL A 3 12.42 17.85 -0.01
CA VAL A 3 11.14 18.52 0.30
C VAL A 3 11.08 18.99 1.75
N LYS A 4 11.53 18.18 2.72
CA LYS A 4 11.59 18.59 4.13
C LYS A 4 12.51 19.80 4.33
N LEU A 5 13.67 19.80 3.66
CA LEU A 5 14.60 20.93 3.69
C LEU A 5 14.02 22.18 3.01
N ARG A 6 13.32 22.04 1.88
CA ARG A 6 12.61 23.15 1.21
C ARG A 6 11.59 23.81 2.13
N ARG A 7 10.81 23.01 2.85
CA ARG A 7 9.85 23.51 3.85
C ARG A 7 10.53 24.19 5.05
N ALA A 8 11.79 23.84 5.32
CA ALA A 8 12.63 24.47 6.34
C ALA A 8 13.52 25.63 5.81
N GLY A 9 13.24 26.15 4.60
CA GLY A 9 13.93 27.31 4.05
C GLY A 9 15.09 27.00 3.10
N TYR A 10 15.37 25.72 2.76
CA TYR A 10 16.43 25.40 1.79
C TYR A 10 16.03 25.81 0.36
N THR A 11 16.82 26.65 -0.28
CA THR A 11 16.48 27.30 -1.55
C THR A 11 17.02 26.60 -2.80
N ARG A 12 18.08 25.77 -2.64
CA ARG A 12 18.73 25.13 -3.79
C ARG A 12 17.93 23.96 -4.37
N THR A 13 18.27 23.56 -5.60
CA THR A 13 17.65 22.45 -6.32
C THR A 13 17.94 21.09 -5.66
N ILE A 14 17.13 20.07 -6.01
CA ILE A 14 17.39 18.68 -5.57
C ILE A 14 18.76 18.18 -6.05
N GLN A 15 19.20 18.59 -7.24
CA GLN A 15 20.50 18.24 -7.79
C GLN A 15 21.64 18.89 -6.98
N GLY A 16 21.48 20.14 -6.60
CA GLY A 16 22.45 20.84 -5.74
C GLY A 16 22.59 20.17 -4.37
N LEU A 17 21.48 19.73 -3.77
CA LEU A 17 21.51 18.94 -2.54
C LEU A 17 22.26 17.61 -2.73
N TYR A 18 21.95 16.90 -3.81
CA TYR A 18 22.61 15.63 -4.13
C TYR A 18 24.14 15.76 -4.21
N HIS A 19 24.63 16.77 -4.96
CA HIS A 19 26.08 17.01 -5.06
C HIS A 19 26.70 17.43 -3.73
N ALA A 20 25.98 18.22 -2.92
CA ALA A 20 26.47 18.59 -1.59
C ALA A 20 26.61 17.34 -0.70
N MET A 21 25.61 16.46 -0.69
CA MET A 21 25.64 15.20 0.09
C MET A 21 26.76 14.25 -0.36
N GLN A 22 27.06 14.21 -1.67
CA GLN A 22 28.19 13.43 -2.18
C GLN A 22 29.54 13.99 -1.69
N ARG A 23 29.73 15.31 -1.75
CA ARG A 23 30.98 15.97 -1.31
C ARG A 23 31.28 15.75 0.16
N ILE A 24 30.26 15.73 1.02
CA ILE A 24 30.43 15.52 2.47
C ILE A 24 30.32 14.04 2.88
N GLY A 25 30.30 13.12 1.90
CA GLY A 25 30.34 11.67 2.16
C GLY A 25 29.08 11.05 2.75
N ILE A 26 27.99 11.83 2.94
CA ILE A 26 26.72 11.32 3.47
C ILE A 26 25.99 10.41 2.48
N TYR A 27 26.26 10.58 1.18
CA TYR A 27 25.61 9.81 0.12
C TYR A 27 26.64 9.19 -0.82
N GLN A 28 26.63 7.87 -0.88
CA GLN A 28 27.40 7.12 -1.88
C GLN A 28 26.44 6.58 -2.95
N LYS A 29 26.78 6.79 -4.22
CA LYS A 29 25.99 6.27 -5.34
C LYS A 29 26.16 4.76 -5.41
N VAL A 30 25.09 4.02 -5.09
CA VAL A 30 25.07 2.57 -5.36
C VAL A 30 24.85 2.39 -6.87
N PRO A 31 25.72 1.66 -7.58
CA PRO A 31 25.53 1.39 -9.00
C PRO A 31 24.21 0.63 -9.20
N SER A 32 23.28 1.26 -9.89
CA SER A 32 22.03 0.58 -10.27
C SER A 32 22.25 -0.14 -11.59
N LYS A 33 21.95 -1.43 -11.66
CA LYS A 33 21.80 -2.12 -12.94
C LYS A 33 20.63 -1.45 -13.67
N LYS A 34 20.92 -0.74 -14.77
CA LYS A 34 19.89 -0.23 -15.68
C LYS A 34 19.13 -1.46 -16.23
N LYS A 35 17.89 -1.68 -15.80
CA LYS A 35 16.94 -2.46 -16.56
C LYS A 35 16.31 -1.49 -17.54
N GLU A 36 16.44 -1.77 -18.82
CA GLU A 36 15.61 -1.14 -19.84
C GLU A 36 14.17 -1.48 -19.49
N SER A 37 13.42 -0.48 -19.09
CA SER A 37 11.99 -0.62 -18.86
C SER A 37 11.31 -0.05 -20.08
N GLU A 38 10.67 -0.90 -20.87
CA GLU A 38 9.62 -0.44 -21.76
C GLU A 38 8.62 0.38 -20.92
N SER A 39 8.45 1.62 -21.30
CA SER A 39 7.48 2.53 -20.68
C SER A 39 6.08 2.14 -21.16
N ASN A 40 5.53 1.06 -20.63
CA ASN A 40 4.12 0.81 -20.78
C ASN A 40 3.40 1.84 -19.90
N GLU A 41 2.67 2.75 -20.52
CA GLU A 41 1.70 3.60 -19.82
C GLU A 41 0.63 2.72 -19.20
N TRP A 42 0.85 2.37 -17.94
CA TRP A 42 -0.17 1.68 -17.16
C TRP A 42 -1.24 2.69 -16.80
N LEU A 43 -2.45 2.47 -17.27
CA LEU A 43 -3.63 3.23 -16.90
C LEU A 43 -3.66 3.37 -15.37
N THR A 44 -3.29 4.53 -14.90
CA THR A 44 -3.48 4.92 -13.49
C THR A 44 -4.93 5.34 -13.34
N GLY A 45 -5.53 5.10 -12.18
CA GLY A 45 -6.84 5.63 -11.88
C GLY A 45 -6.91 7.15 -12.14
N GLU A 46 -8.07 7.64 -12.57
CA GLU A 46 -8.28 9.03 -12.95
C GLU A 46 -8.72 9.89 -11.74
N TYR A 47 -9.27 9.26 -10.70
CA TYR A 47 -9.71 9.92 -9.46
C TYR A 47 -9.49 9.03 -8.23
N PRO A 48 -9.51 9.62 -7.01
CA PRO A 48 -9.33 8.85 -5.78
C PRO A 48 -10.41 7.79 -5.60
N GLY A 49 -9.99 6.55 -5.35
CA GLY A 49 -10.89 5.42 -5.11
C GLY A 49 -11.37 4.70 -6.37
N GLU A 50 -11.04 5.17 -7.58
CA GLU A 50 -11.39 4.46 -8.81
C GLU A 50 -10.84 3.03 -8.82
N LYS A 51 -9.59 2.86 -8.41
CA LYS A 51 -8.95 1.55 -8.30
C LYS A 51 -8.00 1.45 -7.12
N VAL A 52 -8.31 0.54 -6.22
CA VAL A 52 -7.51 0.25 -5.03
C VAL A 52 -6.90 -1.13 -5.14
N GLN A 53 -5.57 -1.19 -5.13
CA GLN A 53 -4.82 -2.46 -5.09
C GLN A 53 -4.75 -2.98 -3.66
N VAL A 54 -5.07 -4.26 -3.48
CA VAL A 54 -5.00 -4.96 -2.19
C VAL A 54 -4.09 -6.15 -2.31
N ASP A 55 -3.28 -6.38 -1.28
CA ASP A 55 -2.37 -7.50 -1.18
C ASP A 55 -2.12 -7.87 0.28
N VAL A 56 -1.73 -9.12 0.52
CA VAL A 56 -1.40 -9.66 1.84
C VAL A 56 0.01 -10.21 1.84
N LYS A 57 0.75 -9.92 2.89
CA LYS A 57 2.07 -10.52 3.10
C LYS A 57 2.25 -11.01 4.53
N TYR A 58 3.15 -11.96 4.69
CA TYR A 58 3.64 -12.36 6.00
C TYR A 58 4.47 -11.25 6.66
N VAL A 59 4.27 -11.06 7.95
CA VAL A 59 5.23 -10.33 8.78
C VAL A 59 6.51 -11.17 8.86
N PRO A 60 7.70 -10.60 8.61
CA PRO A 60 8.92 -11.38 8.60
C PRO A 60 9.16 -12.03 9.97
N LYS A 61 9.42 -13.34 9.99
CA LYS A 61 9.64 -14.11 11.23
C LYS A 61 10.71 -13.48 12.11
N LYS A 62 11.80 -12.96 11.52
CA LYS A 62 12.89 -12.28 12.24
C LYS A 62 12.46 -10.99 12.99
N CYS A 63 11.28 -10.47 12.68
CA CYS A 63 10.71 -9.28 13.32
C CYS A 63 9.74 -9.64 14.45
N MET A 64 9.60 -10.91 14.77
CA MET A 64 8.78 -11.39 15.88
C MET A 64 9.68 -11.76 17.08
N SER A 65 9.22 -11.54 18.30
CA SER A 65 10.01 -11.90 19.48
C SER A 65 10.33 -13.40 19.54
N PRO A 66 11.39 -13.83 20.23
CA PRO A 66 11.75 -15.23 20.35
C PRO A 66 10.59 -16.12 20.82
N GLU A 67 9.81 -15.66 21.78
CA GLU A 67 8.66 -16.37 22.37
C GLU A 67 7.58 -16.63 21.30
N LEU A 68 7.27 -15.61 20.46
CA LEU A 68 6.31 -15.75 19.36
C LEU A 68 6.83 -16.68 18.27
N GLN A 69 8.15 -16.68 18.02
CA GLN A 69 8.76 -17.58 17.04
C GLN A 69 8.75 -19.04 17.52
N GLU A 70 8.93 -19.28 18.82
CA GLU A 70 8.94 -20.60 19.45
C GLU A 70 7.57 -21.26 19.39
N ILE A 71 6.50 -20.52 19.69
CA ILE A 71 5.12 -21.03 19.56
C ILE A 71 4.63 -21.11 18.12
N GLY A 72 5.44 -20.70 17.13
CA GLY A 72 5.09 -20.76 15.71
C GLY A 72 4.04 -19.76 15.28
N GLU A 73 3.83 -18.67 16.03
CA GLU A 73 2.84 -17.63 15.72
C GLU A 73 3.16 -16.98 14.38
N LYS A 74 2.12 -16.63 13.60
CA LYS A 74 2.24 -15.97 12.30
C LYS A 74 1.36 -14.75 12.25
N TYR A 75 1.92 -13.63 11.83
CA TYR A 75 1.17 -12.42 11.57
C TYR A 75 1.18 -12.05 10.10
N TYR A 76 0.09 -11.45 9.66
CA TYR A 76 -0.15 -11.04 8.28
C TYR A 76 -0.40 -9.55 8.22
N GLN A 77 0.15 -8.93 7.20
CA GLN A 77 -0.10 -7.53 6.87
C GLN A 77 -0.98 -7.46 5.63
N TYR A 78 -2.22 -7.04 5.81
CA TYR A 78 -3.10 -6.62 4.73
C TYR A 78 -2.79 -5.18 4.35
N THR A 79 -2.68 -4.90 3.06
CA THR A 79 -2.32 -3.58 2.54
C THR A 79 -3.23 -3.23 1.39
N ALA A 80 -3.84 -2.04 1.46
CA ALA A 80 -4.55 -1.42 0.35
C ALA A 80 -3.84 -0.12 -0.05
N ILE A 81 -3.73 0.15 -1.34
CA ILE A 81 -3.20 1.39 -1.87
C ILE A 81 -4.06 1.90 -3.02
N ASP A 82 -4.52 3.14 -2.91
CA ASP A 82 -5.21 3.82 -4.01
C ASP A 82 -4.24 4.15 -5.14
N GLU A 83 -4.59 3.80 -6.37
CA GLU A 83 -3.69 4.00 -7.51
C GLU A 83 -3.49 5.47 -7.87
N PHE A 84 -4.49 6.31 -7.66
CA PHE A 84 -4.42 7.73 -7.98
C PHE A 84 -3.68 8.52 -6.90
N SER A 85 -4.21 8.54 -5.68
CA SER A 85 -3.70 9.36 -4.57
C SER A 85 -2.51 8.76 -3.84
N ARG A 86 -2.19 7.48 -4.06
CA ARG A 86 -1.19 6.72 -3.27
C ARG A 86 -1.56 6.59 -1.79
N MET A 87 -2.76 6.99 -1.39
CA MET A 87 -3.22 6.80 -0.02
C MET A 87 -3.22 5.32 0.33
N ARG A 88 -2.73 5.00 1.52
CA ARG A 88 -2.52 3.62 1.96
C ARG A 88 -3.25 3.31 3.25
N TYR A 89 -3.85 2.13 3.32
CA TYR A 89 -4.35 1.51 4.53
C TYR A 89 -3.60 0.20 4.79
N THR A 90 -3.24 -0.07 6.05
CA THR A 90 -2.64 -1.32 6.50
C THR A 90 -3.34 -1.83 7.75
N TRP A 91 -3.51 -3.14 7.82
CA TRP A 91 -4.07 -3.81 8.98
C TRP A 91 -3.30 -5.10 9.25
N PHE A 92 -3.12 -5.43 10.53
CA PHE A 92 -2.36 -6.60 10.97
C PHE A 92 -3.25 -7.56 11.75
N THR A 93 -3.11 -8.85 11.45
CA THR A 93 -3.90 -9.93 12.05
C THR A 93 -3.08 -11.22 12.07
N ASN A 94 -3.51 -12.19 12.84
CA ASN A 94 -3.00 -13.56 12.81
C ASN A 94 -3.83 -14.50 11.92
N ALA A 95 -4.85 -14.01 11.24
CA ALA A 95 -5.68 -14.77 10.31
C ALA A 95 -5.34 -14.45 8.85
N HIS A 96 -5.28 -15.49 8.00
CA HIS A 96 -5.01 -15.40 6.57
C HIS A 96 -6.07 -16.22 5.83
N ASP A 97 -7.26 -15.69 5.80
CA ASP A 97 -8.43 -16.33 5.22
C ASP A 97 -9.42 -15.31 4.64
N THR A 98 -10.49 -15.80 4.04
CA THR A 98 -11.51 -14.96 3.41
C THR A 98 -12.31 -14.11 4.41
N TYR A 99 -12.37 -14.49 5.70
CA TYR A 99 -13.03 -13.70 6.75
C TYR A 99 -12.17 -12.50 7.14
N ALA A 100 -10.86 -12.72 7.31
CA ALA A 100 -9.90 -11.65 7.56
C ALA A 100 -9.87 -10.64 6.41
N SER A 101 -9.88 -11.12 5.15
CA SER A 101 -9.95 -10.27 3.96
C SER A 101 -11.25 -9.46 3.92
N SER A 102 -12.38 -10.05 4.31
CA SER A 102 -13.68 -9.37 4.40
C SER A 102 -13.66 -8.26 5.46
N GLU A 103 -13.15 -8.57 6.64
CA GLU A 103 -13.01 -7.57 7.72
C GLU A 103 -12.06 -6.43 7.32
N PHE A 104 -10.98 -6.76 6.62
CA PHE A 104 -10.05 -5.76 6.10
C PHE A 104 -10.75 -4.75 5.18
N VAL A 105 -11.56 -5.21 4.22
CA VAL A 105 -12.28 -4.31 3.29
C VAL A 105 -13.31 -3.46 4.02
N ARG A 106 -14.05 -4.01 5.00
CA ARG A 106 -14.99 -3.23 5.81
C ARG A 106 -14.30 -2.09 6.56
N ARG A 107 -13.09 -2.34 7.09
CA ARG A 107 -12.25 -1.33 7.73
C ARG A 107 -11.68 -0.33 6.72
N LEU A 108 -11.26 -0.79 5.55
CA LEU A 108 -10.71 0.03 4.47
C LEU A 108 -11.73 1.08 4.00
N VAL A 109 -12.98 0.67 3.74
CA VAL A 109 -14.06 1.57 3.31
C VAL A 109 -14.35 2.66 4.35
N LYS A 110 -14.25 2.33 5.65
CA LYS A 110 -14.39 3.32 6.73
C LYS A 110 -13.20 4.26 6.88
N TYR A 111 -12.02 3.80 6.48
CA TYR A 111 -10.77 4.56 6.65
C TYR A 111 -10.53 5.57 5.53
N PHE A 112 -10.81 5.20 4.26
CA PHE A 112 -10.56 6.09 3.15
C PHE A 112 -11.57 7.26 3.15
N PRO A 113 -11.09 8.51 2.94
CA PRO A 113 -11.96 9.69 2.95
C PRO A 113 -12.69 9.91 1.62
N PHE A 114 -12.74 8.90 0.75
CA PHE A 114 -13.40 8.89 -0.56
C PHE A 114 -14.05 7.53 -0.81
N LYS A 115 -15.01 7.50 -1.73
CA LYS A 115 -15.68 6.25 -2.14
C LYS A 115 -14.72 5.39 -2.97
N ILE A 116 -14.70 4.10 -2.71
CA ILE A 116 -13.98 3.13 -3.51
C ILE A 116 -14.93 2.59 -4.58
N LYS A 117 -14.47 2.53 -5.83
CA LYS A 117 -15.19 1.90 -6.94
C LYS A 117 -14.75 0.47 -7.13
N THR A 118 -13.45 0.24 -7.33
CA THR A 118 -12.91 -1.07 -7.70
C THR A 118 -11.83 -1.50 -6.71
N ILE A 119 -11.94 -2.74 -6.23
CA ILE A 119 -10.88 -3.45 -5.50
C ILE A 119 -10.17 -4.40 -6.46
N GLN A 120 -8.84 -4.35 -6.51
CA GLN A 120 -7.99 -5.24 -7.29
C GLN A 120 -7.09 -6.06 -6.38
N THR A 121 -7.11 -7.39 -6.54
CA THR A 121 -6.22 -8.33 -5.82
C THR A 121 -5.48 -9.24 -6.79
N ASP A 122 -4.54 -10.00 -6.28
CA ASP A 122 -4.07 -11.20 -6.95
C ASP A 122 -5.07 -12.37 -6.81
N ASN A 123 -4.63 -13.59 -7.20
CA ASN A 123 -5.44 -14.80 -7.13
C ASN A 123 -5.26 -15.57 -5.80
N GLY A 124 -4.91 -14.90 -4.71
CA GLY A 124 -4.77 -15.52 -3.39
C GLY A 124 -6.07 -16.18 -2.92
N PHE A 125 -5.96 -17.33 -2.24
CA PHE A 125 -7.13 -18.08 -1.73
C PHE A 125 -7.92 -17.30 -0.67
N GLU A 126 -7.30 -16.37 0.00
CA GLU A 126 -7.92 -15.43 0.94
C GLU A 126 -8.89 -14.46 0.24
N PHE A 127 -8.74 -14.26 -1.08
CA PHE A 127 -9.59 -13.39 -1.87
C PHE A 127 -10.55 -14.16 -2.77
N THR A 128 -10.06 -15.18 -3.49
CA THR A 128 -10.87 -15.85 -4.52
C THR A 128 -10.57 -17.33 -4.63
N ASN A 129 -11.59 -18.11 -5.02
CA ASN A 129 -11.47 -19.54 -5.29
C ASN A 129 -11.27 -19.87 -6.78
N ARG A 130 -11.09 -18.87 -7.65
CA ARG A 130 -11.11 -19.05 -9.11
C ARG A 130 -10.07 -20.03 -9.62
N LEU A 131 -8.94 -20.14 -8.96
CA LEU A 131 -7.87 -21.07 -9.32
C LEU A 131 -7.94 -22.40 -8.58
N SER A 132 -8.89 -22.60 -7.64
CA SER A 132 -9.07 -23.88 -6.99
C SER A 132 -9.94 -24.83 -7.85
N TRP A 133 -9.64 -26.12 -7.80
CA TRP A 133 -10.46 -27.15 -8.47
C TRP A 133 -11.92 -27.09 -8.03
N GLN A 134 -12.16 -26.92 -6.73
CA GLN A 134 -13.52 -26.77 -6.19
C GLN A 134 -14.21 -25.47 -6.61
N GLY A 135 -13.46 -24.37 -6.70
CA GLY A 135 -13.98 -23.08 -7.18
C GLY A 135 -14.35 -23.13 -8.67
N PHE A 136 -13.56 -23.85 -9.46
CA PHE A 136 -13.86 -24.09 -10.88
C PHE A 136 -15.14 -24.89 -11.08
N LEU A 137 -15.32 -25.96 -10.29
CA LEU A 137 -16.50 -26.83 -10.38
C LEU A 137 -17.78 -26.18 -9.81
N ASN A 138 -17.68 -25.53 -8.65
CA ASN A 138 -18.84 -25.09 -7.89
C ASN A 138 -19.17 -23.60 -8.05
N LYS A 139 -18.30 -22.81 -8.68
CA LYS A 139 -18.43 -21.33 -8.84
C LYS A 139 -18.85 -20.60 -7.54
N LYS A 140 -18.52 -21.18 -6.38
CA LYS A 140 -18.93 -20.65 -5.08
C LYS A 140 -18.08 -19.43 -4.74
N GLN A 141 -18.73 -18.29 -4.55
CA GLN A 141 -18.08 -17.07 -4.09
C GLN A 141 -17.46 -17.24 -2.71
N THR A 142 -16.29 -16.62 -2.50
CA THR A 142 -15.67 -16.48 -1.17
C THR A 142 -16.46 -15.51 -0.29
N LYS A 143 -16.20 -15.53 1.02
CA LYS A 143 -16.78 -14.51 1.93
C LYS A 143 -16.31 -13.11 1.54
N PHE A 144 -15.08 -12.97 1.09
CA PHE A 144 -14.53 -11.71 0.58
C PHE A 144 -15.33 -11.19 -0.63
N GLU A 145 -15.54 -12.03 -1.66
CA GLU A 145 -16.31 -11.64 -2.86
C GLU A 145 -17.75 -11.21 -2.51
N LYS A 146 -18.42 -11.94 -1.60
CA LYS A 146 -19.74 -11.56 -1.10
C LYS A 146 -19.72 -10.22 -0.37
N THR A 147 -18.67 -9.97 0.43
CA THR A 147 -18.53 -8.69 1.15
C THR A 147 -18.33 -7.53 0.19
N LEU A 148 -17.60 -7.71 -0.92
CA LEU A 148 -17.47 -6.68 -1.94
C LEU A 148 -18.82 -6.36 -2.59
N GLU A 149 -19.61 -7.37 -2.90
CA GLU A 149 -20.95 -7.24 -3.45
C GLU A 149 -21.89 -6.51 -2.46
N GLU A 150 -21.91 -6.91 -1.17
CA GLU A 150 -22.64 -6.25 -0.09
C GLU A 150 -22.30 -4.74 0.04
N LEU A 151 -21.04 -4.38 -0.24
CA LEU A 151 -20.55 -3.01 -0.18
C LEU A 151 -20.68 -2.24 -1.50
N GLY A 152 -21.19 -2.87 -2.56
CA GLY A 152 -21.33 -2.27 -3.88
C GLY A 152 -20.00 -1.97 -4.58
N LEU A 153 -18.97 -2.77 -4.32
CA LEU A 153 -17.61 -2.61 -4.86
C LEU A 153 -17.38 -3.54 -6.05
N GLU A 154 -16.83 -2.99 -7.12
CA GLU A 154 -16.37 -3.81 -8.25
C GLU A 154 -15.13 -4.62 -7.85
N TYR A 155 -15.04 -5.85 -8.34
CA TYR A 155 -13.92 -6.73 -8.07
C TYR A 155 -13.13 -7.08 -9.32
N LYS A 156 -11.82 -6.80 -9.31
CA LYS A 156 -10.88 -7.18 -10.37
C LYS A 156 -9.78 -8.08 -9.80
N VAL A 157 -9.53 -9.18 -10.48
CA VAL A 157 -8.40 -10.08 -10.18
C VAL A 157 -7.35 -9.90 -11.27
N ILE A 158 -6.09 -9.74 -10.89
CA ILE A 158 -5.01 -9.63 -11.88
C ILE A 158 -4.88 -10.93 -12.67
N LYS A 159 -4.45 -10.82 -13.92
CA LYS A 159 -4.17 -12.00 -14.75
C LYS A 159 -3.01 -12.80 -14.12
N PRO A 160 -3.07 -14.14 -14.14
CA PRO A 160 -1.93 -14.96 -13.72
C PRO A 160 -0.64 -14.52 -14.42
N HIS A 161 0.48 -14.57 -13.73
CA HIS A 161 1.81 -14.18 -14.23
C HIS A 161 1.95 -12.72 -14.69
N THR A 162 1.08 -11.81 -14.24
CA THR A 162 1.20 -10.37 -14.52
C THR A 162 1.40 -9.52 -13.25
N PRO A 163 2.49 -9.72 -12.48
CA PRO A 163 2.71 -9.02 -11.21
C PRO A 163 2.78 -7.50 -11.36
N LYS A 164 3.13 -7.01 -12.57
CA LYS A 164 3.17 -5.58 -12.86
C LYS A 164 1.83 -4.87 -12.58
N GLN A 165 0.70 -5.58 -12.68
CA GLN A 165 -0.63 -5.00 -12.42
C GLN A 165 -0.84 -4.65 -10.94
N ASN A 166 -0.14 -5.32 -9.99
CA ASN A 166 -0.19 -5.04 -8.56
C ASN A 166 1.06 -4.27 -8.05
N GLY A 167 1.83 -3.71 -8.97
CA GLY A 167 3.16 -3.13 -8.71
C GLY A 167 3.17 -1.94 -7.73
N ARG A 168 2.03 -1.30 -7.44
CA ARG A 168 1.98 -0.20 -6.47
C ARG A 168 1.98 -0.71 -5.04
N VAL A 169 1.18 -1.72 -4.76
CA VAL A 169 1.15 -2.35 -3.44
C VAL A 169 2.46 -3.11 -3.18
N GLU A 170 3.01 -3.83 -4.16
CA GLU A 170 4.31 -4.48 -4.06
C GLU A 170 5.45 -3.49 -3.75
N ARG A 171 5.47 -2.34 -4.43
CA ARG A 171 6.44 -1.27 -4.14
C ARG A 171 6.28 -0.71 -2.73
N SER A 172 5.05 -0.62 -2.22
CA SER A 172 4.79 -0.20 -0.84
C SER A 172 5.33 -1.22 0.16
N HIS A 173 5.20 -2.52 -0.11
CA HIS A 173 5.77 -3.60 0.69
C HIS A 173 7.30 -3.55 0.76
N ARG A 174 7.96 -3.16 -0.32
CA ARG A 174 9.40 -2.94 -0.30
C ARG A 174 9.79 -1.82 0.67
N LYS A 175 9.06 -0.71 0.69
CA LYS A 175 9.28 0.36 1.67
C LYS A 175 9.05 -0.11 3.11
N ASP A 176 8.05 -0.98 3.32
CA ASP A 176 7.83 -1.58 4.64
C ASP A 176 9.05 -2.40 5.08
N GLN A 177 9.63 -3.20 4.17
CA GLN A 177 10.80 -3.99 4.45
C GLN A 177 12.00 -3.11 4.84
N GLU A 178 12.21 -2.02 4.10
CA GLU A 178 13.34 -1.10 4.27
C GLU A 178 13.22 -0.20 5.50
N ARG A 179 11.99 0.15 5.94
CA ARG A 179 11.77 1.21 6.95
C ARG A 179 10.96 0.79 8.14
N PHE A 180 9.98 -0.10 7.97
CA PHE A 180 9.11 -0.53 9.05
C PHE A 180 9.61 -1.79 9.72
N TYR A 181 10.05 -2.78 8.95
CA TYR A 181 10.53 -4.05 9.49
C TYR A 181 12.04 -4.07 9.79
N TYR A 182 12.81 -3.19 9.18
CA TYR A 182 14.26 -3.16 9.39
C TYR A 182 14.60 -2.92 10.85
N ASN A 183 15.37 -3.85 11.45
CA ASN A 183 15.84 -3.84 12.84
C ASN A 183 14.73 -3.62 13.90
N ARG A 184 13.50 -4.09 13.64
CA ARG A 184 12.42 -4.06 14.63
C ARG A 184 12.01 -5.46 15.04
N VAL A 185 11.66 -5.60 16.32
CA VAL A 185 11.07 -6.79 16.91
C VAL A 185 9.73 -6.41 17.50
N PHE A 186 8.72 -7.22 17.25
CA PHE A 186 7.34 -7.05 17.75
C PHE A 186 7.07 -8.14 18.78
N CYS A 187 6.58 -7.73 19.97
CA CYS A 187 6.34 -8.64 21.09
C CYS A 187 4.90 -9.18 21.13
N SER A 188 3.98 -8.57 20.40
CA SER A 188 2.59 -8.98 20.31
C SER A 188 1.93 -8.45 19.02
N LEU A 189 0.74 -8.99 18.70
CA LEU A 189 -0.08 -8.46 17.62
C LEU A 189 -0.51 -7.01 17.88
N GLU A 190 -0.75 -6.67 19.14
CA GLU A 190 -1.12 -5.31 19.55
C GLU A 190 0.03 -4.32 19.35
N ASP A 191 1.25 -4.67 19.79
CA ASP A 191 2.48 -3.89 19.55
C ASP A 191 2.68 -3.65 18.03
N LEU A 192 2.53 -4.70 17.22
CA LEU A 192 2.60 -4.61 15.77
C LEU A 192 1.53 -3.69 15.18
N ARG A 193 0.29 -3.75 15.69
CA ARG A 193 -0.82 -2.88 15.26
C ARG A 193 -0.57 -1.42 15.58
N ASN A 194 -0.10 -1.13 16.79
CA ASN A 194 0.18 0.24 17.25
C ASN A 194 1.29 0.88 16.42
N ARG A 195 2.43 0.21 16.29
CA ARG A 195 3.54 0.69 15.44
C ARG A 195 3.18 0.74 13.96
N GLY A 196 2.37 -0.19 13.50
CA GLY A 196 1.84 -0.20 12.13
C GLY A 196 0.91 0.98 11.83
N ALA A 197 0.12 1.41 12.82
CA ALA A 197 -0.72 2.60 12.70
C ALA A 197 0.13 3.88 12.61
N GLU A 198 1.19 4.00 13.41
CA GLU A 198 2.15 5.11 13.32
C GLU A 198 2.85 5.14 11.95
N TRP A 199 3.33 3.99 11.48
CA TRP A 199 3.95 3.85 10.18
C TRP A 199 3.00 4.22 9.02
N ARG A 200 1.73 3.81 9.08
CA ARG A 200 0.70 4.20 8.11
C ARG A 200 0.49 5.71 8.10
N LYS A 201 0.44 6.35 9.28
CA LYS A 201 0.35 7.80 9.43
C LYS A 201 1.57 8.49 8.80
N GLU A 202 2.78 7.99 9.09
CA GLU A 202 4.01 8.50 8.49
C GLU A 202 3.99 8.37 6.95
N TYR A 203 3.60 7.20 6.44
CA TYR A 203 3.52 6.94 5.00
C TYR A 203 2.57 7.93 4.31
N ASN A 204 1.36 8.12 4.85
CA ASN A 204 0.35 8.98 4.25
C ASN A 204 0.66 10.49 4.40
N ASN A 205 1.64 10.85 5.21
CA ASN A 205 2.17 12.22 5.34
C ASN A 205 3.55 12.39 4.68
N PHE A 206 4.05 11.36 3.99
CA PHE A 206 5.35 11.45 3.32
C PHE A 206 5.20 12.03 1.91
N PRO A 207 5.94 13.13 1.57
CA PRO A 207 5.90 13.73 0.24
C PRO A 207 6.39 12.78 -0.86
N MET A 208 5.62 12.63 -1.93
CA MET A 208 5.89 11.71 -3.03
C MET A 208 6.06 12.44 -4.37
N ARG A 209 7.11 12.11 -5.11
CA ARG A 209 7.37 12.70 -6.43
C ARG A 209 6.19 12.56 -7.41
N PRO A 210 5.51 11.39 -7.52
CA PRO A 210 4.37 11.24 -8.43
C PRO A 210 3.16 12.11 -8.08
N LEU A 211 3.10 12.67 -6.88
CA LEU A 211 2.05 13.57 -6.41
C LEU A 211 2.50 15.05 -6.41
N GLY A 212 3.45 15.41 -7.25
CA GLY A 212 4.01 16.78 -7.24
C GLY A 212 4.69 17.15 -5.92
N TRP A 213 5.23 16.18 -5.20
CA TRP A 213 5.83 16.33 -3.86
C TRP A 213 4.83 16.63 -2.74
N LEU A 214 3.55 16.45 -2.97
CA LEU A 214 2.55 16.36 -1.92
C LEU A 214 2.59 14.98 -1.26
N SER A 215 2.20 14.90 -0.02
CA SER A 215 1.86 13.63 0.62
C SER A 215 0.46 13.15 0.16
N PRO A 216 0.13 11.86 0.29
CA PRO A 216 -1.22 11.36 0.00
C PRO A 216 -2.33 12.17 0.69
N ASN A 217 -2.15 12.53 1.96
CA ASN A 217 -3.11 13.33 2.71
C ASN A 217 -3.27 14.75 2.16
N GLU A 218 -2.15 15.43 1.83
CA GLU A 218 -2.17 16.77 1.23
C GLU A 218 -2.81 16.73 -0.16
N PHE A 219 -2.48 15.71 -0.95
CA PHE A 219 -3.02 15.53 -2.29
C PHE A 219 -4.55 15.36 -2.28
N ILE A 220 -5.09 14.49 -1.40
CA ILE A 220 -6.53 14.31 -1.25
C ILE A 220 -7.22 15.59 -0.77
N LYS A 221 -6.60 16.31 0.18
CA LYS A 221 -7.15 17.58 0.66
C LYS A 221 -7.26 18.60 -0.48
N GLN A 222 -6.22 18.73 -1.29
CA GLN A 222 -6.22 19.63 -2.44
C GLN A 222 -7.24 19.22 -3.50
N TYR A 223 -7.34 17.92 -3.81
CA TYR A 223 -8.30 17.37 -4.77
C TYR A 223 -9.73 17.70 -4.37
N LYS A 224 -10.12 17.47 -3.11
CA LYS A 224 -11.45 17.79 -2.60
C LYS A 224 -11.78 19.30 -2.69
N SER A 225 -10.83 20.15 -2.33
CA SER A 225 -11.03 21.62 -2.44
C SER A 225 -11.25 22.07 -3.88
N GLN A 226 -10.63 21.40 -4.85
CA GLN A 226 -10.84 21.69 -6.28
C GLN A 226 -12.23 21.20 -6.75
N GLU A 227 -12.69 20.02 -6.33
CA GLU A 227 -14.04 19.52 -6.64
C GLU A 227 -15.11 20.46 -6.06
N GLU A 228 -14.97 20.86 -4.80
CA GLU A 228 -15.91 21.83 -4.16
C GLU A 228 -15.97 23.17 -4.92
N SER A 229 -14.84 23.67 -5.41
CA SER A 229 -14.79 24.91 -6.18
C SER A 229 -15.47 24.81 -7.54
N LEU A 230 -15.51 23.62 -8.16
CA LEU A 230 -16.15 23.39 -9.45
C LEU A 230 -17.70 23.24 -9.33
N ILE A 231 -18.20 22.91 -8.15
CA ILE A 231 -19.66 22.75 -7.90
C ILE A 231 -20.34 24.10 -7.62
N ILE A 232 -19.57 25.15 -7.26
CA ILE A 232 -20.07 26.47 -6.89
C ILE A 232 -20.20 27.40 -8.12
N VAL A 233 -19.76 26.98 -9.29
CA VAL A 233 -19.89 27.70 -10.58
C VAL A 233 -21.05 27.13 -11.40
#